data_46a6db587e61787e507cbbc20e8df17b
#
_entry.id   46a6db587e61787e507cbbc20e8df17b
#
_cell.length_a   1.000
_cell.length_b   1.000
_cell.length_c   1.000
_cell.angle_alpha   90.00
_cell.angle_beta   90.00
_cell.angle_gamma   90.00
#
_symmetry.space_group_name_H-M   'P 1'
#
loop_
_entity.id
_entity.type
_entity.pdbx_description
1 polymer ?
#
loop_
_entity_poly.entity_id
_entity_poly.type
_entity_poly.pdbx_seq_one_letter_code
_entity_poly.pdbx_strand_id
1 'polypeptide(L)'
;MIQVDPDEVNALAQLMTWKTAVANIPYGGAKGGIGCDPGQLSISELERLTRVFTQKIHDLIGIHTDVPAPDMGTGPQVMQKFIKSVLFIFNKWNNCASGLTL
;
A
#
# COMPACT_ATOMS: atom_id res chain seq x y z
N MET A 1 -2.49 -21.52 -3.04
CA MET A 1 -3.52 -20.45 -3.17
C MET A 1 -3.42 -19.61 -1.92
N ILE A 2 -2.82 -18.43 -1.99
CA ILE A 2 -2.73 -17.52 -0.84
C ILE A 2 -4.01 -16.70 -0.88
N GLN A 3 -5.02 -17.18 -0.15
CA GLN A 3 -6.26 -16.46 0.00
C GLN A 3 -6.06 -15.48 1.16
N VAL A 4 -6.21 -14.18 0.90
CA VAL A 4 -6.17 -13.16 1.94
C VAL A 4 -7.44 -13.29 2.77
N ASP A 5 -7.28 -13.73 4.02
CA ASP A 5 -8.35 -13.85 4.99
C ASP A 5 -8.41 -12.57 5.84
N PRO A 6 -9.59 -11.94 5.99
CA PRO A 6 -9.76 -10.77 6.85
C PRO A 6 -9.30 -10.99 8.29
N ASP A 7 -9.52 -12.17 8.86
CA ASP A 7 -9.11 -12.48 10.24
C ASP A 7 -7.59 -12.58 10.36
N GLU A 8 -6.92 -13.16 9.35
CA GLU A 8 -5.46 -13.20 9.27
C GLU A 8 -4.88 -11.78 9.14
N VAL A 9 -5.46 -10.96 8.27
CA VAL A 9 -5.03 -9.56 8.08
C VAL A 9 -5.17 -8.77 9.38
N ASN A 10 -6.27 -8.95 10.10
CA ASN A 10 -6.49 -8.30 11.40
C ASN A 10 -5.46 -8.75 12.43
N ALA A 11 -5.19 -10.04 12.54
CA ALA A 11 -4.16 -10.59 13.44
C ALA A 11 -2.77 -10.03 13.12
N LEU A 12 -2.42 -9.94 11.84
CA LEU A 12 -1.15 -9.37 11.39
C LEU A 12 -1.04 -7.86 11.66
N ALA A 13 -2.13 -7.11 11.53
CA ALA A 13 -2.17 -5.69 11.88
C ALA A 13 -1.90 -5.47 13.38
N GLN A 14 -2.50 -6.29 14.25
CA GLN A 14 -2.24 -6.28 15.68
C GLN A 14 -0.77 -6.63 15.98
N LEU A 15 -0.21 -7.62 15.30
CA LEU A 15 1.19 -7.97 15.44
C LEU A 15 2.12 -6.82 15.04
N MET A 16 1.78 -6.05 14.00
CA MET A 16 2.52 -4.84 13.61
C MET A 16 2.45 -3.77 14.72
N THR A 17 1.31 -3.60 15.37
CA THR A 17 1.16 -2.70 16.53
C THR A 17 2.09 -3.10 17.66
N TRP A 18 2.19 -4.39 17.99
CA TRP A 18 3.12 -4.90 18.98
C TRP A 18 4.57 -4.65 18.61
N LYS A 19 4.94 -4.82 17.34
CA LYS A 19 6.31 -4.55 16.87
C LYS A 19 6.71 -3.09 17.05
N THR A 20 5.86 -2.15 16.74
CA THR A 20 6.11 -0.73 16.92
C THR A 20 6.17 -0.35 18.40
N ALA A 21 5.29 -0.92 19.22
CA ALA A 21 5.27 -0.69 20.67
C ALA A 21 6.56 -1.19 21.35
N VAL A 22 7.03 -2.39 21.01
CA VAL A 22 8.27 -2.96 21.55
C VAL A 22 9.49 -2.14 21.15
N ALA A 23 9.50 -1.63 19.90
CA ALA A 23 10.56 -0.75 19.41
C ALA A 23 10.46 0.70 19.95
N ASN A 24 9.43 1.00 20.75
CA ASN A 24 9.15 2.35 21.27
C ASN A 24 9.00 3.39 20.16
N ILE A 25 8.37 3.00 19.05
CA ILE A 25 8.09 3.86 17.91
C ILE A 25 6.63 4.33 18.03
N PRO A 26 6.32 5.64 17.92
CA PRO A 26 4.98 6.19 18.11
C PRO A 26 4.10 5.99 16.88
N TYR A 27 4.00 4.76 16.37
CA TYR A 27 3.15 4.36 15.26
C TYR A 27 2.23 3.22 15.66
N GLY A 28 1.02 3.20 15.10
CA GLY A 28 0.17 2.03 15.11
C GLY A 28 0.65 0.98 14.11
N GLY A 29 0.03 -0.19 14.14
CA GLY A 29 0.25 -1.25 13.14
C GLY A 29 -0.91 -1.32 12.16
N ALA A 30 -0.59 -1.54 10.91
CA ALA A 30 -1.57 -1.80 9.87
C ALA A 30 -1.13 -2.99 9.01
N LYS A 31 -2.11 -3.64 8.40
CA LYS A 31 -1.90 -4.70 7.42
C LYS A 31 -3.00 -4.63 6.38
N GLY A 32 -2.67 -4.92 5.15
CA GLY A 32 -3.65 -4.98 4.06
C GLY A 32 -3.23 -6.00 3.02
N GLY A 33 -4.16 -6.37 2.16
CA GLY A 33 -3.89 -7.30 1.08
C GLY A 33 -5.00 -7.32 0.05
N ILE A 34 -4.73 -7.98 -1.07
CA ILE A 34 -5.68 -8.20 -2.14
C ILE A 34 -5.88 -9.70 -2.30
N GLY A 35 -7.13 -10.15 -2.23
CA GLY A 35 -7.48 -11.56 -2.40
C GLY A 35 -7.36 -12.00 -3.86
N CYS A 36 -6.14 -12.25 -4.33
CA CYS A 36 -5.87 -12.78 -5.67
C CYS A 36 -4.67 -13.74 -5.63
N ASP A 37 -4.56 -14.59 -6.65
CA ASP A 37 -3.37 -15.40 -6.88
C ASP A 37 -2.44 -14.66 -7.87
N PRO A 38 -1.33 -14.07 -7.39
CA PRO A 38 -0.43 -13.32 -8.24
C PRO A 38 0.26 -14.17 -9.31
N GLY A 39 0.36 -15.50 -9.09
CA GLY A 39 0.93 -16.43 -10.06
C GLY A 39 0.07 -16.63 -11.31
N GLN A 40 -1.21 -16.34 -11.24
CA GLN A 40 -2.13 -16.43 -12.37
C GLN A 40 -2.26 -15.11 -13.14
N LEU A 41 -1.66 -14.04 -12.65
CA LEU A 41 -1.72 -12.73 -13.28
C LEU A 41 -0.49 -12.49 -14.15
N SER A 42 -0.71 -11.95 -15.33
CA SER A 42 0.36 -11.40 -16.16
C SER A 42 0.97 -10.16 -15.48
N ILE A 43 2.17 -9.79 -15.88
CA ILE A 43 2.86 -8.59 -15.36
C ILE A 43 2.02 -7.33 -15.59
N SER A 44 1.33 -7.22 -16.72
CA SER A 44 0.48 -6.08 -17.04
C SER A 44 -0.80 -6.04 -16.20
N GLU A 45 -1.37 -7.18 -15.86
CA GLU A 45 -2.52 -7.27 -14.95
C GLU A 45 -2.13 -6.93 -13.52
N LEU A 46 -0.99 -7.44 -13.07
CA LEU A 46 -0.45 -7.12 -11.74
C LEU A 46 -0.14 -5.62 -11.62
N GLU A 47 0.37 -5.00 -12.68
CA GLU A 47 0.60 -3.56 -12.72
C GLU A 47 -0.71 -2.77 -12.62
N ARG A 48 -1.73 -3.15 -13.39
CA ARG A 48 -3.05 -2.52 -13.33
C ARG A 48 -3.68 -2.65 -11.95
N LEU A 49 -3.63 -3.87 -11.39
CA LEU A 49 -4.12 -4.14 -10.04
C LEU A 49 -3.45 -3.25 -9.01
N THR A 50 -2.11 -3.15 -9.05
CA THR A 50 -1.32 -2.29 -8.15
C THR A 50 -1.70 -0.82 -8.29
N ARG A 51 -1.89 -0.30 -9.49
CA ARG A 51 -2.31 1.08 -9.73
C ARG A 51 -3.69 1.38 -9.16
N VAL A 52 -4.66 0.50 -9.41
CA VAL A 52 -6.03 0.65 -8.90
C VAL A 52 -6.04 0.56 -7.37
N PHE A 53 -5.31 -0.40 -6.80
CA PHE A 53 -5.17 -0.52 -5.36
C PHE A 53 -4.60 0.77 -4.74
N THR A 54 -3.49 1.29 -5.28
CA THR A 54 -2.88 2.53 -4.82
C THR A 54 -3.85 3.71 -4.88
N GLN A 55 -4.65 3.81 -5.95
CA GLN A 55 -5.66 4.85 -6.07
C GLN A 55 -6.78 4.73 -5.01
N LYS A 56 -7.11 3.50 -4.61
CA LYS A 56 -8.15 3.27 -3.60
C LYS A 56 -7.71 3.57 -2.17
N ILE A 57 -6.43 3.41 -1.89
CA ILE A 57 -5.88 3.61 -0.54
C ILE A 57 -5.06 4.91 -0.42
N HIS A 58 -5.08 5.79 -1.42
CA HIS A 58 -4.22 6.97 -1.45
C HIS A 58 -4.39 7.89 -0.23
N ASP A 59 -5.60 7.96 0.32
CA ASP A 59 -5.90 8.75 1.52
C ASP A 59 -5.34 8.15 2.80
N LEU A 60 -4.99 6.86 2.77
CA LEU A 60 -4.48 6.12 3.91
C LEU A 60 -2.95 6.08 3.96
N ILE A 61 -2.28 6.38 2.84
CA ILE A 61 -0.83 6.28 2.69
C ILE A 61 -0.17 7.65 2.61
N GLY A 62 0.97 7.79 3.25
CA GLY A 62 1.75 9.01 3.25
C GLY A 62 2.85 8.98 4.32
N ILE A 63 3.80 9.90 4.23
CA ILE A 63 4.94 9.98 5.15
C ILE A 63 4.54 10.24 6.62
N HIS A 64 3.35 10.76 6.83
CA HIS A 64 2.80 11.04 8.18
C HIS A 64 1.57 10.19 8.53
N THR A 65 1.18 9.27 7.64
CA THR A 65 0.02 8.40 7.85
C THR A 65 0.47 6.95 7.93
N ASP A 66 0.62 6.27 6.80
CA ASP A 66 1.08 4.90 6.73
C ASP A 66 2.07 4.72 5.58
N VAL A 67 3.18 4.05 5.85
CA VAL A 67 4.23 3.78 4.86
C VAL A 67 4.21 2.29 4.51
N PRO A 68 3.73 1.93 3.31
CA PRO A 68 3.70 0.55 2.89
C PRO A 68 5.10 -0.04 2.72
N ALA A 69 5.25 -1.29 3.15
CA ALA A 69 6.49 -2.04 3.01
C ALA A 69 6.29 -3.30 2.14
N PRO A 70 7.36 -3.83 1.52
CA PRO A 70 7.30 -5.11 0.82
C PRO A 70 6.89 -6.24 1.74
N ASP A 71 6.04 -7.13 1.25
CA ASP A 71 5.62 -8.33 1.95
C ASP A 71 5.33 -9.45 0.94
N MET A 72 4.71 -10.53 1.38
CA MET A 72 4.42 -11.69 0.55
C MET A 72 3.61 -11.31 -0.70
N GLY A 73 4.08 -11.71 -1.88
CA GLY A 73 3.48 -11.36 -3.17
C GLY A 73 3.80 -9.93 -3.69
N THR A 74 4.51 -9.12 -2.91
CA THR A 74 4.91 -7.75 -3.29
C THR A 74 6.43 -7.64 -3.43
N GLY A 75 6.98 -8.30 -4.45
CA GLY A 75 8.41 -8.21 -4.76
C GLY A 75 8.85 -6.81 -5.23
N PRO A 76 10.16 -6.58 -5.43
CA PRO A 76 10.71 -5.28 -5.80
C PRO A 76 10.06 -4.63 -7.02
N GLN A 77 9.65 -5.43 -8.00
CA GLN A 77 8.98 -4.95 -9.22
C GLN A 77 7.59 -4.36 -8.91
N VAL A 78 6.81 -5.01 -8.04
CA VAL A 78 5.49 -4.54 -7.60
C VAL A 78 5.64 -3.27 -6.79
N MET A 79 6.61 -3.23 -5.88
CA MET A 79 6.91 -2.05 -5.06
C MET A 79 7.35 -0.85 -5.91
N GLN A 80 8.16 -1.06 -6.93
CA GLN A 80 8.55 0.00 -7.87
C GLN A 80 7.32 0.62 -8.56
N LYS A 81 6.38 -0.22 -9.00
CA LYS A 81 5.14 0.24 -9.64
C LYS A 81 4.21 0.94 -8.65
N PHE A 82 4.15 0.45 -7.42
CA PHE A 82 3.43 1.08 -6.33
C PHE A 82 3.97 2.51 -6.06
N ILE A 83 5.28 2.65 -5.86
CA ILE A 83 5.94 3.94 -5.63
C ILE A 83 5.69 4.91 -6.80
N LYS A 84 5.84 4.45 -8.06
CA LYS A 84 5.53 5.26 -9.24
C LYS A 84 4.08 5.73 -9.27
N SER A 85 3.14 4.88 -8.85
CA SER A 85 1.72 5.23 -8.78
C SER A 85 1.45 6.25 -7.68
N VAL A 86 2.06 6.10 -6.53
CA VAL A 86 1.98 7.08 -5.42
C VAL A 86 2.54 8.43 -5.87
N LEU A 87 3.74 8.46 -6.46
CA LEU A 87 4.35 9.70 -6.96
C LEU A 87 3.49 10.38 -8.02
N PHE A 88 2.87 9.62 -8.91
CA PHE A 88 1.95 10.15 -9.92
C PHE A 88 0.72 10.81 -9.29
N ILE A 89 0.14 10.20 -8.26
CA ILE A 89 -1.00 10.74 -7.52
C ILE A 89 -0.60 12.04 -6.82
N PHE A 90 0.52 12.06 -6.11
CA PHE A 90 1.03 13.26 -5.45
C PHE A 90 1.32 14.41 -6.43
N ASN A 91 1.93 14.13 -7.58
CA ASN A 91 2.19 15.13 -8.61
C ASN A 91 0.89 15.70 -9.18
N LYS A 92 -0.12 14.86 -9.38
CA LYS A 92 -1.44 15.32 -9.84
C LYS A 92 -2.14 16.18 -8.80
N TRP A 93 -2.01 15.84 -7.52
CA TRP A 93 -2.55 16.65 -6.41
C TRP A 93 -1.87 18.02 -6.34
N ASN A 94 -0.55 18.07 -6.39
CA ASN A 94 0.20 19.33 -6.35
C ASN A 94 -0.14 20.23 -7.54
N ASN A 95 -0.35 19.67 -8.73
CA ASN A 95 -0.77 20.44 -9.90
C ASN A 95 -2.22 20.95 -9.79
N CYS A 96 -3.11 20.22 -9.13
CA CYS A 96 -4.48 20.72 -8.84
C CYS A 96 -4.45 21.81 -7.75
N ALA A 97 -3.62 21.67 -6.74
CA ALA A 97 -3.49 22.66 -5.68
C ALA A 97 -2.84 23.97 -6.16
N SER A 98 -1.89 23.89 -7.10
CA SER A 98 -1.26 25.05 -7.71
C SER A 98 -2.16 25.78 -8.72
N GLY A 99 -3.21 25.13 -9.22
CA GLY A 99 -4.25 25.75 -10.07
C GLY A 99 -5.30 26.56 -9.31
N LEU A 100 -5.22 26.60 -7.98
CA LEU A 100 -6.12 27.35 -7.09
C LEU A 100 -5.52 28.66 -6.53
N THR A 101 -4.40 29.12 -7.08
CA THR A 101 -3.93 30.49 -6.82
C THR A 101 -4.60 31.46 -7.77
N LEU A 102 -5.69 32.04 -7.28
CA LEU A 102 -6.23 33.31 -7.78
C LEU A 102 -5.27 34.44 -7.48
#